data_5935283f9451033e3a2e0a5691b7d5dc
#
_entry.id   5935283f9451033e3a2e0a5691b7d5dc
#
_cell.length_a   1.000
_cell.length_b   1.000
_cell.length_c   1.000
_cell.angle_alpha   90.00
_cell.angle_beta   90.00
_cell.angle_gamma   90.00
#
_symmetry.space_group_name_H-M   'P 1'
#
loop_
_entity.id
_entity.type
_entity.pdbx_description
1 polymer ?
#
loop_
_entity_poly.entity_id
_entity_poly.type
_entity_poly.pdbx_seq_one_letter_code
_entity_poly.pdbx_strand_id
1 'polypeptide(L)'
;MKKQLFSLTATILLNLSISANEISTTDFLQKDFKVTLDWLEQKPKSYAKDFFILQYLNQDNLSFENAKIAYEMGNGTNATLKKVFNDKYKKTAPIDLKCYRATIEELKDEDSKCIALGLSLKEALQLSKKDLEFFINKLDPYPTLKYDLKIIASDDIYTNLINSDIKRFSRFFFDLGSNFRIKVLNKKLPPELINKLSKEKDFERFLRYVVYDKNLNNLQKSLFILKDDKSLTSSTNFLLGINAVNNNDAKIAYNFFFNSFNKAYLRIDKDKALFWLYLVTQNNSFLQELSKSWDNNIYTLYAKELLDIKPDNLIYTVDLKNTKSSFDIYDAFKWMEVVEDTKKNLDDTKLQKYYDIFTDEDTLPHLTFVLERYNKYKTQYYITPFRNIIKNYDVYKQVMIYSIARQESHFIPSSISFSSAQGVMQIMPFLSLDISKKLNENYNIYEQFIPNKNIQYGSFHLDTLMKQFDNNPLFIAYAYNGGAGYTRSQLKKGLFKEKGKFEPFLSMEMISFNETREYGKKVLANYYIYNNYLNSENKISLSTIFESLVSPY
;
A
#
# COMPACT_ATOMS: atom_id res chain seq x y z
N MET A 1 13.34 -13.15 -83.72
CA MET A 1 14.20 -13.13 -82.51
C MET A 1 14.00 -11.83 -81.78
N LYS A 2 13.13 -11.79 -80.74
CA LYS A 2 12.93 -10.75 -79.73
C LYS A 2 11.61 -11.08 -79.04
N LYS A 3 11.64 -12.03 -78.11
CA LYS A 3 10.61 -12.26 -77.06
C LYS A 3 11.18 -13.31 -76.10
N GLN A 4 12.03 -12.92 -75.23
CA GLN A 4 12.40 -13.67 -74.00
C GLN A 4 13.40 -12.82 -73.24
N LEU A 5 12.93 -11.79 -72.56
CA LEU A 5 13.70 -11.06 -71.50
C LEU A 5 12.79 -10.10 -70.69
N PHE A 6 11.63 -10.61 -70.27
CA PHE A 6 10.76 -9.84 -69.35
C PHE A 6 9.97 -10.77 -68.44
N SER A 7 10.63 -11.74 -67.81
CA SER A 7 9.95 -12.63 -66.87
C SER A 7 10.80 -13.02 -65.64
N LEU A 8 11.90 -12.29 -65.36
CA LEU A 8 12.74 -12.65 -64.19
C LEU A 8 12.92 -11.53 -63.17
N THR A 9 12.30 -10.37 -63.37
CA THR A 9 12.42 -9.24 -62.41
C THR A 9 11.17 -8.98 -61.59
N ALA A 10 10.06 -9.68 -61.81
CA ALA A 10 8.83 -9.52 -61.05
C ALA A 10 8.67 -10.49 -59.86
N THR A 11 9.50 -11.54 -59.78
CA THR A 11 9.36 -12.60 -58.77
C THR A 11 10.28 -12.37 -57.53
N ILE A 12 11.20 -11.42 -57.61
CA ILE A 12 12.12 -11.10 -56.49
C ILE A 12 11.58 -9.95 -55.62
N LEU A 13 10.61 -9.18 -56.10
CA LEU A 13 10.01 -8.08 -55.31
C LEU A 13 8.76 -8.48 -54.53
N LEU A 14 8.24 -9.71 -54.68
CA LEU A 14 7.09 -10.19 -53.88
C LEU A 14 7.48 -11.01 -52.65
N ASN A 15 8.75 -11.35 -52.47
CA ASN A 15 9.22 -12.10 -51.28
C ASN A 15 9.93 -11.25 -50.23
N LEU A 16 9.97 -9.93 -50.40
CA LEU A 16 10.54 -8.99 -49.41
C LEU A 16 9.48 -8.20 -48.63
N SER A 17 8.19 -8.45 -48.91
CA SER A 17 7.08 -7.78 -48.22
C SER A 17 6.32 -8.65 -47.20
N ILE A 18 6.78 -9.88 -46.92
CA ILE A 18 6.11 -10.78 -45.97
C ILE A 18 6.92 -10.99 -44.69
N SER A 19 8.11 -10.42 -44.55
CA SER A 19 8.90 -10.55 -43.31
C SER A 19 9.00 -9.28 -42.48
N ALA A 20 8.11 -8.32 -42.69
CA ALA A 20 8.10 -7.05 -41.92
C ALA A 20 6.94 -6.92 -40.91
N ASN A 21 6.24 -8.00 -40.57
CA ASN A 21 5.07 -7.93 -39.68
C ASN A 21 5.02 -9.01 -38.61
N GLU A 22 6.15 -9.38 -38.05
CA GLU A 22 6.22 -10.04 -36.74
C GLU A 22 7.37 -9.44 -35.93
N ILE A 23 7.32 -8.15 -35.66
CA ILE A 23 8.08 -7.59 -34.55
C ILE A 23 7.19 -7.83 -33.33
N SER A 24 7.41 -8.93 -32.65
CA SER A 24 6.92 -9.14 -31.30
C SER A 24 7.40 -7.97 -30.42
N THR A 25 6.48 -7.26 -29.90
CA THR A 25 6.61 -5.90 -29.39
C THR A 25 7.16 -5.79 -28.00
N THR A 26 7.56 -6.88 -27.35
CA THR A 26 8.13 -6.86 -26.01
C THR A 26 9.65 -7.07 -26.04
N ASP A 27 10.37 -6.06 -26.49
CA ASP A 27 11.84 -6.07 -26.61
C ASP A 27 12.53 -6.56 -25.34
N PHE A 28 12.01 -6.21 -24.17
CA PHE A 28 12.62 -6.53 -22.87
C PHE A 28 12.50 -8.00 -22.45
N LEU A 29 11.69 -8.80 -23.14
CA LEU A 29 11.64 -10.26 -22.94
C LEU A 29 12.70 -11.02 -23.77
N GLN A 30 13.40 -10.34 -24.66
CA GLN A 30 14.50 -10.95 -25.41
C GLN A 30 15.69 -11.23 -24.50
N LYS A 31 16.38 -12.35 -24.77
CA LYS A 31 17.44 -12.89 -23.88
C LYS A 31 18.55 -11.90 -23.53
N ASP A 32 18.93 -11.03 -24.47
CA ASP A 32 20.05 -10.11 -24.31
C ASP A 32 19.61 -8.64 -24.22
N PHE A 33 18.36 -8.38 -23.84
CA PHE A 33 17.82 -7.04 -23.75
C PHE A 33 18.57 -6.21 -22.70
N LYS A 34 19.01 -5.02 -23.12
CA LYS A 34 19.57 -3.99 -22.24
C LYS A 34 18.87 -2.67 -22.46
N VAL A 35 18.46 -2.02 -21.37
CA VAL A 35 17.89 -0.67 -21.46
C VAL A 35 18.97 0.30 -21.95
N THR A 36 18.64 1.10 -22.96
CA THR A 36 19.49 2.18 -23.49
C THR A 36 18.80 3.54 -23.31
N LEU A 37 19.54 4.64 -23.45
CA LEU A 37 18.96 6.00 -23.42
C LEU A 37 17.94 6.17 -24.55
N ASP A 38 18.32 5.81 -25.77
CA ASP A 38 17.46 5.93 -26.97
C ASP A 38 16.15 5.16 -26.80
N TRP A 39 16.22 3.97 -26.20
CA TRP A 39 15.03 3.19 -25.88
C TRP A 39 14.15 3.89 -24.84
N LEU A 40 14.75 4.46 -23.80
CA LEU A 40 14.03 5.21 -22.77
C LEU A 40 13.38 6.47 -23.34
N GLU A 41 14.05 7.19 -24.25
CA GLU A 41 13.50 8.41 -24.87
C GLU A 41 12.17 8.15 -25.59
N GLN A 42 12.05 7.00 -26.23
CA GLN A 42 10.85 6.60 -26.96
C GLN A 42 9.66 6.24 -26.05
N LYS A 43 9.86 6.08 -24.74
CA LYS A 43 8.80 5.63 -23.82
C LYS A 43 8.16 6.82 -23.08
N PRO A 44 6.83 6.80 -22.92
CA PRO A 44 6.12 7.86 -22.20
C PRO A 44 6.44 7.85 -20.69
N LYS A 45 6.38 9.01 -20.05
CA LYS A 45 6.57 9.13 -18.59
C LYS A 45 5.50 8.31 -17.87
N SER A 46 5.94 7.36 -17.04
CA SER A 46 5.06 6.44 -16.30
C SER A 46 5.86 5.74 -15.21
N TYR A 47 5.18 5.02 -14.31
CA TYR A 47 5.87 4.12 -13.36
C TYR A 47 6.61 2.99 -14.07
N ALA A 48 6.10 2.55 -15.22
CA ALA A 48 6.80 1.60 -16.08
C ALA A 48 8.16 2.17 -16.52
N LYS A 49 8.19 3.42 -16.99
CA LYS A 49 9.45 4.07 -17.38
C LYS A 49 10.42 4.21 -16.21
N ASP A 50 9.93 4.58 -15.02
CA ASP A 50 10.76 4.67 -13.81
C ASP A 50 11.41 3.33 -13.45
N PHE A 51 10.69 2.22 -13.62
CA PHE A 51 11.24 0.88 -13.43
C PHE A 51 12.40 0.61 -14.39
N PHE A 52 12.24 0.90 -15.68
CA PHE A 52 13.32 0.70 -16.66
C PHE A 52 14.49 1.67 -16.46
N ILE A 53 14.23 2.90 -16.03
CA ILE A 53 15.31 3.83 -15.62
C ILE A 53 16.11 3.25 -14.45
N LEU A 54 15.46 2.63 -13.46
CA LEU A 54 16.17 1.94 -12.38
C LEU A 54 17.07 0.82 -12.90
N GLN A 55 16.61 0.04 -13.89
CA GLN A 55 17.43 -0.99 -14.51
C GLN A 55 18.62 -0.39 -15.27
N TYR A 56 18.41 0.73 -15.97
CA TYR A 56 19.48 1.46 -16.64
C TYR A 56 20.53 1.98 -15.65
N LEU A 57 20.11 2.66 -14.58
CA LEU A 57 20.99 3.20 -13.54
C LEU A 57 21.78 2.11 -12.78
N ASN A 58 21.30 0.87 -12.78
CA ASN A 58 21.98 -0.25 -12.14
C ASN A 58 23.03 -0.93 -13.03
N GLN A 59 23.15 -0.55 -14.31
CA GLN A 59 24.19 -1.07 -15.20
C GLN A 59 25.58 -0.63 -14.72
N ASP A 60 26.59 -1.47 -15.03
CA ASP A 60 27.99 -1.18 -14.75
C ASP A 60 28.55 -0.13 -15.73
N ASN A 61 29.57 0.62 -15.30
CA ASN A 61 30.32 1.56 -16.10
C ASN A 61 29.50 2.71 -16.74
N LEU A 62 28.36 3.06 -16.16
CA LEU A 62 27.55 4.18 -16.63
C LEU A 62 28.18 5.51 -16.22
N SER A 63 28.32 6.44 -17.19
CA SER A 63 28.82 7.80 -16.91
C SER A 63 27.78 8.59 -16.07
N PHE A 64 28.26 9.57 -15.30
CA PHE A 64 27.39 10.47 -14.55
C PHE A 64 26.42 11.23 -15.48
N GLU A 65 26.89 11.68 -16.65
CA GLU A 65 26.07 12.43 -17.58
C GLU A 65 24.90 11.57 -18.12
N ASN A 66 25.19 10.35 -18.57
CA ASN A 66 24.16 9.42 -19.04
C ASN A 66 23.17 9.04 -17.91
N ALA A 67 23.68 8.83 -16.70
CA ALA A 67 22.84 8.56 -15.54
C ALA A 67 21.91 9.74 -15.21
N LYS A 68 22.40 10.97 -15.34
CA LYS A 68 21.64 12.20 -15.12
C LYS A 68 20.54 12.35 -16.16
N ILE A 69 20.86 12.17 -17.45
CA ILE A 69 19.88 12.20 -18.54
C ILE A 69 18.75 11.20 -18.27
N ALA A 70 19.10 9.95 -18.00
CA ALA A 70 18.10 8.92 -17.69
C ALA A 70 17.24 9.28 -16.47
N TYR A 71 17.83 9.78 -15.39
CA TYR A 71 17.12 10.20 -14.19
C TYR A 71 16.11 11.32 -14.46
N GLU A 72 16.46 12.30 -15.29
CA GLU A 72 15.61 13.44 -15.66
C GLU A 72 14.42 13.04 -16.54
N MET A 73 14.49 11.89 -17.24
CA MET A 73 13.35 11.32 -17.97
C MET A 73 12.27 10.73 -17.05
N GLY A 74 12.58 10.43 -15.80
CA GLY A 74 11.68 9.81 -14.83
C GLY A 74 10.65 10.76 -14.22
N ASN A 75 9.76 10.18 -13.39
CA ASN A 75 8.86 10.96 -12.55
C ASN A 75 9.63 11.49 -11.32
N GLY A 76 9.73 12.80 -11.19
CA GLY A 76 10.49 13.44 -10.10
C GLY A 76 10.02 13.12 -8.69
N THR A 77 8.87 12.46 -8.54
CA THR A 77 8.29 12.02 -7.26
C THR A 77 8.77 10.63 -6.80
N ASN A 78 9.45 9.86 -7.67
CA ASN A 78 9.89 8.51 -7.33
C ASN A 78 11.10 8.55 -6.36
N ALA A 79 10.83 8.28 -5.07
CA ALA A 79 11.83 8.33 -4.01
C ALA A 79 12.94 7.27 -4.19
N THR A 80 12.60 6.08 -4.70
CA THR A 80 13.56 5.00 -4.95
C THR A 80 14.54 5.40 -6.07
N LEU A 81 14.02 5.93 -7.17
CA LEU A 81 14.83 6.42 -8.27
C LEU A 81 15.78 7.53 -7.82
N LYS A 82 15.25 8.50 -7.05
CA LYS A 82 16.05 9.59 -6.47
C LYS A 82 17.13 9.07 -5.54
N LYS A 83 16.81 8.09 -4.70
CA LYS A 83 17.78 7.48 -3.79
C LYS A 83 18.89 6.80 -4.56
N VAL A 84 18.58 5.90 -5.50
CA VAL A 84 19.59 5.16 -6.30
C VAL A 84 20.48 6.12 -7.05
N PHE A 85 19.93 7.16 -7.70
CA PHE A 85 20.72 8.17 -8.40
C PHE A 85 21.66 8.93 -7.47
N ASN A 86 21.16 9.38 -6.31
CA ASN A 86 21.99 10.13 -5.35
C ASN A 86 23.08 9.25 -4.73
N ASP A 87 22.77 8.05 -4.31
CA ASP A 87 23.73 7.15 -3.63
C ASP A 87 24.86 6.71 -4.58
N LYS A 88 24.53 6.46 -5.86
CA LYS A 88 25.49 5.95 -6.84
C LYS A 88 26.30 7.05 -7.56
N TYR A 89 25.68 8.20 -7.83
CA TYR A 89 26.22 9.21 -8.72
C TYR A 89 26.48 10.59 -8.09
N LYS A 90 25.79 10.97 -7.02
CA LYS A 90 26.08 12.22 -6.29
C LYS A 90 27.06 11.97 -5.16
N LYS A 91 28.37 12.16 -5.43
CA LYS A 91 29.43 11.97 -4.44
C LYS A 91 29.58 13.12 -3.43
N THR A 92 28.77 14.15 -3.46
CA THR A 92 28.92 15.28 -2.52
C THR A 92 28.15 14.99 -1.24
N ALA A 93 28.88 14.55 -0.23
CA ALA A 93 28.40 14.74 1.14
C ALA A 93 28.29 16.25 1.39
N PRO A 94 27.11 16.79 1.79
CA PRO A 94 27.01 18.18 2.21
C PRO A 94 28.01 18.44 3.35
N ILE A 95 28.58 19.63 3.39
CA ILE A 95 29.50 20.10 4.45
C ILE A 95 28.89 19.87 5.85
N ASP A 96 27.58 19.86 5.95
CA ASP A 96 26.82 19.65 7.20
C ASP A 96 26.80 18.20 7.73
N LEU A 97 27.28 17.20 6.96
CA LEU A 97 27.30 15.80 7.43
C LEU A 97 28.24 15.59 8.64
N LYS A 98 29.28 16.42 8.80
CA LYS A 98 30.13 16.39 9.98
C LYS A 98 29.33 16.66 11.24
N CYS A 99 28.53 17.73 11.25
CA CYS A 99 27.71 18.12 12.41
C CYS A 99 26.64 17.08 12.72
N TYR A 100 25.94 16.53 11.71
CA TYR A 100 24.93 15.47 11.91
C TYR A 100 25.49 14.14 12.43
N ARG A 101 26.78 13.89 12.27
CA ARG A 101 27.45 12.65 12.73
C ARG A 101 28.29 12.87 13.99
N ALA A 102 28.44 14.12 14.40
CA ALA A 102 29.22 14.47 15.58
C ALA A 102 28.60 13.87 16.84
N THR A 103 29.42 13.34 17.69
CA THR A 103 29.04 12.91 19.04
C THR A 103 28.76 14.14 19.93
N ILE A 104 28.10 13.94 21.06
CA ILE A 104 27.83 15.02 22.02
C ILE A 104 29.12 15.71 22.48
N GLU A 105 30.18 14.95 22.70
CA GLU A 105 31.49 15.51 23.12
C GLU A 105 32.12 16.36 22.02
N GLU A 106 32.07 15.88 20.77
CA GLU A 106 32.55 16.66 19.62
C GLU A 106 31.74 17.95 19.40
N LEU A 107 30.40 17.90 19.61
CA LEU A 107 29.53 19.07 19.51
C LEU A 107 29.85 20.15 20.57
N LYS A 108 30.45 19.81 21.70
CA LYS A 108 30.87 20.81 22.71
C LYS A 108 31.96 21.74 22.18
N ASP A 109 32.81 21.27 21.29
CA ASP A 109 33.91 22.03 20.68
C ASP A 109 33.48 22.78 19.41
N GLU A 110 32.28 22.57 18.92
CA GLU A 110 31.77 23.16 17.67
C GLU A 110 31.04 24.50 17.91
N ASP A 111 30.83 25.23 16.82
CA ASP A 111 30.07 26.48 16.82
C ASP A 111 28.56 26.26 17.02
N SER A 112 27.85 27.35 17.26
CA SER A 112 26.39 27.30 17.48
C SER A 112 25.62 26.75 16.28
N LYS A 113 26.12 26.93 15.05
CA LYS A 113 25.50 26.41 13.82
C LYS A 113 25.62 24.89 13.77
N CYS A 114 26.80 24.37 14.01
CA CYS A 114 27.03 22.92 14.02
C CYS A 114 26.25 22.24 15.16
N ILE A 115 26.23 22.85 16.35
CA ILE A 115 25.39 22.39 17.49
C ILE A 115 23.91 22.35 17.09
N ALA A 116 23.40 23.41 16.45
CA ALA A 116 22.00 23.47 16.04
C ALA A 116 21.63 22.44 14.97
N LEU A 117 22.58 22.02 14.14
CA LEU A 117 22.41 20.97 13.13
C LEU A 117 22.57 19.55 13.71
N GLY A 118 23.50 19.37 14.63
CA GLY A 118 23.90 18.05 15.14
C GLY A 118 23.11 17.59 16.37
N LEU A 119 22.75 18.50 17.27
CA LEU A 119 22.07 18.14 18.52
C LEU A 119 20.58 17.89 18.30
N SER A 120 20.15 16.64 18.33
CA SER A 120 18.73 16.27 18.29
C SER A 120 18.09 16.41 19.68
N LEU A 121 16.75 16.68 19.73
CA LEU A 121 16.00 16.69 20.98
C LEU A 121 16.04 15.34 21.73
N LYS A 122 16.17 14.24 20.96
CA LYS A 122 16.27 12.89 21.53
C LYS A 122 17.57 12.66 22.27
N GLU A 123 18.68 13.17 21.75
CA GLU A 123 19.98 13.15 22.42
C GLU A 123 19.97 14.09 23.62
N ALA A 124 19.39 15.29 23.45
CA ALA A 124 19.26 16.26 24.54
C ALA A 124 18.53 15.69 25.78
N LEU A 125 17.55 14.81 25.59
CA LEU A 125 16.86 14.12 26.70
C LEU A 125 17.78 13.20 27.52
N GLN A 126 18.93 12.80 27.01
CA GLN A 126 19.89 11.93 27.69
C GLN A 126 20.99 12.72 28.40
N LEU A 127 21.06 14.02 28.19
CA LEU A 127 22.10 14.89 28.74
C LEU A 127 21.88 15.21 30.22
N SER A 128 22.99 15.44 30.91
CA SER A 128 22.93 16.02 32.28
C SER A 128 22.42 17.47 32.23
N LYS A 129 21.87 17.96 33.36
CA LYS A 129 21.48 19.38 33.47
C LYS A 129 22.66 20.31 33.15
N LYS A 130 23.88 19.97 33.57
CA LYS A 130 25.10 20.73 33.26
C LYS A 130 25.41 20.81 31.78
N ASP A 131 25.27 19.69 31.04
CA ASP A 131 25.50 19.68 29.60
C ASP A 131 24.41 20.45 28.84
N LEU A 132 23.16 20.34 29.30
CA LEU A 132 22.04 21.11 28.73
C LEU A 132 22.29 22.61 28.90
N GLU A 133 22.69 23.08 30.09
CA GLU A 133 23.04 24.46 30.35
C GLU A 133 24.18 24.95 29.48
N PHE A 134 25.20 24.11 29.26
CA PHE A 134 26.31 24.42 28.35
C PHE A 134 25.83 24.69 26.92
N PHE A 135 25.00 23.80 26.35
CA PHE A 135 24.46 24.00 25.00
C PHE A 135 23.47 25.17 24.94
N ILE A 136 22.62 25.36 25.95
CA ILE A 136 21.69 26.49 26.04
C ILE A 136 22.45 27.82 25.92
N ASN A 137 23.60 27.95 26.59
CA ASN A 137 24.40 29.18 26.58
C ASN A 137 25.09 29.45 25.22
N LYS A 138 25.36 28.40 24.42
CA LYS A 138 25.93 28.52 23.08
C LYS A 138 24.89 28.81 21.98
N LEU A 139 23.59 28.69 22.25
CA LEU A 139 22.54 28.70 21.24
C LEU A 139 21.74 30.01 21.15
N ASP A 140 22.36 31.17 21.49
CA ASP A 140 21.71 32.49 21.31
C ASP A 140 21.21 32.76 19.89
N PRO A 141 21.97 32.40 18.80
CA PRO A 141 21.49 32.57 17.44
C PRO A 141 20.36 31.62 17.03
N TYR A 142 20.05 30.60 17.83
CA TYR A 142 19.05 29.57 17.57
C TYR A 142 17.97 29.51 18.66
N PRO A 143 17.12 30.55 18.79
CA PRO A 143 16.21 30.71 19.92
C PRO A 143 15.19 29.59 20.05
N THR A 144 14.78 28.96 18.94
CA THR A 144 13.85 27.82 18.96
C THR A 144 14.45 26.62 19.67
N LEU A 145 15.64 26.18 19.27
CA LEU A 145 16.33 25.05 19.90
C LEU A 145 16.72 25.39 21.34
N LYS A 146 17.23 26.61 21.56
CA LYS A 146 17.55 27.09 22.92
C LYS A 146 16.37 26.97 23.88
N TYR A 147 15.18 27.38 23.45
CA TYR A 147 13.97 27.27 24.26
C TYR A 147 13.55 25.81 24.47
N ASP A 148 13.69 24.97 23.46
CA ASP A 148 13.41 23.54 23.57
C ASP A 148 14.33 22.87 24.62
N LEU A 149 15.61 23.17 24.59
CA LEU A 149 16.55 22.67 25.62
C LEU A 149 16.21 23.16 27.01
N LYS A 150 15.74 24.42 27.17
CA LYS A 150 15.25 24.93 28.46
C LYS A 150 14.06 24.13 28.97
N ILE A 151 13.13 23.73 28.11
CA ILE A 151 12.02 22.84 28.48
C ILE A 151 12.55 21.49 28.95
N ILE A 152 13.51 20.89 28.23
CA ILE A 152 14.10 19.59 28.60
C ILE A 152 14.86 19.68 29.93
N ALA A 153 15.55 20.80 30.21
CA ALA A 153 16.29 21.02 31.43
C ALA A 153 15.39 21.34 32.67
N SER A 154 14.10 21.65 32.43
CA SER A 154 13.17 22.02 33.51
C SER A 154 12.73 20.80 34.33
N ASP A 155 12.30 21.07 35.57
CA ASP A 155 11.80 20.03 36.48
C ASP A 155 10.41 19.52 36.09
N ASP A 156 9.61 20.32 35.36
CA ASP A 156 8.29 19.91 34.84
C ASP A 156 8.18 20.16 33.33
N ILE A 157 8.69 19.22 32.59
CA ILE A 157 8.64 19.22 31.11
C ILE A 157 7.19 19.24 30.62
N TYR A 158 6.28 18.48 31.26
CA TYR A 158 4.89 18.38 30.83
C TYR A 158 4.18 19.75 30.89
N THR A 159 4.21 20.42 32.02
CA THR A 159 3.55 21.71 32.18
C THR A 159 4.13 22.77 31.26
N ASN A 160 5.44 22.79 31.06
CA ASN A 160 6.08 23.71 30.12
C ASN A 160 5.68 23.44 28.67
N LEU A 161 5.49 22.17 28.29
CA LEU A 161 5.05 21.81 26.95
C LEU A 161 3.59 22.15 26.65
N ILE A 162 2.66 21.86 27.57
CA ILE A 162 1.24 22.16 27.37
C ILE A 162 0.95 23.66 27.32
N ASN A 163 1.81 24.49 27.95
CA ASN A 163 1.75 25.94 27.92
C ASN A 163 2.56 26.56 26.76
N SER A 164 3.28 25.76 26.00
CA SER A 164 4.04 26.23 24.85
C SER A 164 3.15 26.36 23.59
N ASP A 165 3.75 26.82 22.47
CA ASP A 165 3.05 26.84 21.19
C ASP A 165 2.80 25.42 20.67
N ILE A 166 1.74 25.26 19.87
CA ILE A 166 1.25 23.96 19.39
C ILE A 166 2.27 23.23 18.49
N LYS A 167 3.08 23.98 17.74
CA LYS A 167 4.11 23.39 16.86
C LYS A 167 5.23 22.75 17.69
N ARG A 168 5.58 23.37 18.80
CA ARG A 168 6.57 22.84 19.74
C ARG A 168 6.06 21.58 20.43
N PHE A 169 4.82 21.62 20.96
CA PHE A 169 4.19 20.42 21.52
C PHE A 169 4.19 19.26 20.50
N SER A 170 3.77 19.51 19.28
CA SER A 170 3.74 18.51 18.20
C SER A 170 5.14 17.98 17.88
N ARG A 171 6.16 18.84 17.80
CA ARG A 171 7.55 18.41 17.56
C ARG A 171 8.04 17.48 18.68
N PHE A 172 7.87 17.85 19.95
CA PHE A 172 8.22 16.98 21.06
C PHE A 172 7.47 15.65 21.04
N PHE A 173 6.20 15.69 20.72
CA PHE A 173 5.38 14.48 20.60
C PHE A 173 5.90 13.53 19.53
N PHE A 174 6.28 14.04 18.35
CA PHE A 174 6.72 13.19 17.23
C PHE A 174 8.18 12.77 17.35
N ASP A 175 9.07 13.64 17.76
CA ASP A 175 10.51 13.44 17.62
C ASP A 175 11.12 12.66 18.81
N LEU A 176 10.54 12.74 20.01
CA LEU A 176 11.11 12.14 21.21
C LEU A 176 10.76 10.66 21.45
N GLY A 177 9.92 10.10 20.59
CA GLY A 177 9.64 8.67 20.58
C GLY A 177 8.64 8.18 21.64
N SER A 178 8.39 6.85 21.64
CA SER A 178 7.33 6.24 22.47
C SER A 178 7.59 6.36 23.97
N ASN A 179 8.83 6.14 24.43
CA ASN A 179 9.16 6.23 25.85
C ASN A 179 8.84 7.62 26.44
N PHE A 180 9.14 8.68 25.71
CA PHE A 180 8.81 10.04 26.13
C PHE A 180 7.29 10.26 26.19
N ARG A 181 6.57 9.83 25.17
CA ARG A 181 5.11 9.90 25.15
C ARG A 181 4.48 9.19 26.35
N ILE A 182 4.96 7.99 26.67
CA ILE A 182 4.43 7.19 27.79
C ILE A 182 4.78 7.83 29.15
N LYS A 183 6.04 8.20 29.35
CA LYS A 183 6.51 8.68 30.66
C LYS A 183 6.13 10.12 30.97
N VAL A 184 6.13 11.00 29.95
CA VAL A 184 5.95 12.44 30.14
C VAL A 184 4.56 12.90 29.69
N LEU A 185 4.12 12.48 28.49
CA LEU A 185 2.91 13.03 27.87
C LEU A 185 1.62 12.24 28.15
N ASN A 186 1.70 11.00 28.67
CA ASN A 186 0.49 10.22 28.95
C ASN A 186 -0.24 10.74 30.20
N LYS A 187 -0.70 11.97 30.13
CA LYS A 187 -1.52 12.66 31.12
C LYS A 187 -2.77 13.21 30.44
N LYS A 188 -3.76 13.63 31.24
CA LYS A 188 -4.96 14.29 30.71
C LYS A 188 -4.57 15.65 30.14
N LEU A 189 -4.76 15.82 28.83
CA LEU A 189 -4.50 17.10 28.16
C LEU A 189 -5.62 18.11 28.41
N PRO A 190 -5.28 19.42 28.54
CA PRO A 190 -6.27 20.48 28.63
C PRO A 190 -7.17 20.53 27.39
N PRO A 191 -8.48 20.78 27.55
CA PRO A 191 -9.43 20.87 26.42
C PRO A 191 -9.00 21.89 25.35
N GLU A 192 -8.47 23.03 25.75
CA GLU A 192 -8.01 24.07 24.84
C GLU A 192 -6.85 23.59 23.93
N LEU A 193 -5.93 22.82 24.51
CA LEU A 193 -4.81 22.25 23.76
C LEU A 193 -5.32 21.23 22.73
N ILE A 194 -6.27 20.37 23.12
CA ILE A 194 -6.86 19.37 22.21
C ILE A 194 -7.62 20.06 21.07
N ASN A 195 -8.38 21.10 21.36
CA ASN A 195 -9.09 21.89 20.34
C ASN A 195 -8.13 22.64 19.38
N LYS A 196 -6.94 23.03 19.85
CA LYS A 196 -5.89 23.58 18.98
C LYS A 196 -5.26 22.47 18.11
N LEU A 197 -4.93 21.32 18.73
CA LEU A 197 -4.37 20.16 18.04
C LEU A 197 -5.30 19.65 16.94
N SER A 198 -6.62 19.60 17.17
CA SER A 198 -7.59 19.08 16.20
C SER A 198 -7.65 19.89 14.89
N LYS A 199 -7.14 21.12 14.89
CA LYS A 199 -7.06 22.02 13.73
C LYS A 199 -5.71 21.96 13.01
N GLU A 200 -4.72 21.28 13.60
CA GLU A 200 -3.40 21.15 12.98
C GLU A 200 -3.40 20.14 11.84
N LYS A 201 -2.59 20.44 10.81
CA LYS A 201 -2.43 19.59 9.62
C LYS A 201 -2.04 18.14 9.97
N ASP A 202 -1.22 17.96 10.99
CA ASP A 202 -0.70 16.66 11.41
C ASP A 202 -1.59 15.95 12.45
N PHE A 203 -2.83 16.45 12.70
CA PHE A 203 -3.69 15.90 13.75
C PHE A 203 -4.03 14.43 13.54
N GLU A 204 -4.34 14.01 12.31
CA GLU A 204 -4.62 12.58 12.03
C GLU A 204 -3.38 11.71 12.29
N ARG A 205 -2.18 12.22 11.98
CA ARG A 205 -0.92 11.56 12.33
C ARG A 205 -0.76 11.45 13.85
N PHE A 206 -1.04 12.52 14.60
CA PHE A 206 -1.04 12.51 16.07
C PHE A 206 -2.00 11.45 16.63
N LEU A 207 -3.24 11.40 16.13
CA LEU A 207 -4.23 10.40 16.52
C LEU A 207 -3.74 8.97 16.29
N ARG A 208 -3.11 8.69 15.16
CA ARG A 208 -2.56 7.35 14.88
C ARG A 208 -1.55 6.91 15.93
N TYR A 209 -0.64 7.80 16.34
CA TYR A 209 0.29 7.49 17.42
C TYR A 209 -0.40 7.24 18.76
N VAL A 210 -1.45 8.00 19.07
CA VAL A 210 -2.17 7.87 20.34
C VAL A 210 -3.04 6.62 20.36
N VAL A 211 -3.83 6.39 19.31
CA VAL A 211 -4.83 5.30 19.28
C VAL A 211 -4.17 3.93 19.20
N TYR A 212 -3.07 3.79 18.42
CA TYR A 212 -2.40 2.50 18.24
C TYR A 212 -1.41 2.12 19.35
N ASP A 213 -1.17 2.99 20.33
CA ASP A 213 -0.33 2.70 21.50
C ASP A 213 -1.19 2.52 22.75
N LYS A 214 -1.39 1.27 23.18
CA LYS A 214 -2.20 0.92 24.35
C LYS A 214 -1.70 1.57 25.67
N ASN A 215 -0.43 2.01 25.70
CA ASN A 215 0.16 2.65 26.89
C ASN A 215 -0.20 4.13 27.01
N LEU A 216 -0.91 4.72 26.05
CA LEU A 216 -1.30 6.13 26.03
C LEU A 216 -2.76 6.37 26.46
N ASN A 217 -3.26 5.58 27.39
CA ASN A 217 -4.67 5.56 27.81
C ASN A 217 -5.20 6.91 28.30
N ASN A 218 -4.38 7.72 29.00
CA ASN A 218 -4.79 9.05 29.48
C ASN A 218 -4.91 10.05 28.32
N LEU A 219 -3.99 9.99 27.35
CA LEU A 219 -4.09 10.76 26.11
C LEU A 219 -5.32 10.34 25.31
N GLN A 220 -5.55 9.02 25.16
CA GLN A 220 -6.71 8.46 24.45
C GLN A 220 -8.03 9.01 25.01
N LYS A 221 -8.20 8.98 26.33
CA LYS A 221 -9.41 9.49 27.01
C LYS A 221 -9.56 11.00 26.88
N SER A 222 -8.46 11.74 26.84
CA SER A 222 -8.49 13.19 26.64
C SER A 222 -9.17 13.60 25.32
N LEU A 223 -9.10 12.74 24.29
CA LEU A 223 -9.66 13.01 22.95
C LEU A 223 -11.19 12.93 22.90
N PHE A 224 -11.86 12.42 23.94
CA PHE A 224 -13.32 12.25 23.96
C PHE A 224 -14.09 13.56 23.92
N ILE A 225 -13.48 14.68 24.29
CA ILE A 225 -14.08 16.01 24.18
C ILE A 225 -14.42 16.40 22.75
N LEU A 226 -13.74 15.79 21.75
CA LEU A 226 -13.93 16.08 20.33
C LEU A 226 -15.20 15.44 19.72
N LYS A 227 -16.02 14.76 20.52
CA LYS A 227 -17.22 14.04 20.03
C LYS A 227 -18.21 14.93 19.27
N ASP A 228 -18.24 16.22 19.59
CA ASP A 228 -19.16 17.21 18.98
C ASP A 228 -18.44 18.15 18.01
N ASP A 229 -17.13 17.93 17.73
CA ASP A 229 -16.36 18.76 16.80
C ASP A 229 -16.74 18.48 15.34
N LYS A 230 -17.46 19.42 14.74
CA LYS A 230 -17.93 19.31 13.35
C LYS A 230 -16.84 19.53 12.30
N SER A 231 -15.64 19.96 12.67
CA SER A 231 -14.54 20.20 11.74
C SER A 231 -13.79 18.92 11.36
N LEU A 232 -13.93 17.84 12.16
CA LEU A 232 -13.24 16.57 11.96
C LEU A 232 -13.69 15.87 10.66
N THR A 233 -12.73 15.24 9.97
CA THR A 233 -13.01 14.45 8.76
C THR A 233 -13.70 13.13 9.09
N SER A 234 -14.17 12.39 8.07
CA SER A 234 -14.70 11.04 8.24
C SER A 234 -13.65 10.09 8.84
N SER A 235 -12.43 10.09 8.30
CA SER A 235 -11.33 9.22 8.79
C SER A 235 -10.94 9.53 10.22
N THR A 236 -10.87 10.81 10.59
CA THR A 236 -10.57 11.24 11.96
C THR A 236 -11.65 10.79 12.93
N ASN A 237 -12.93 10.99 12.59
CA ASN A 237 -14.04 10.51 13.40
C ASN A 237 -14.02 8.98 13.55
N PHE A 238 -13.73 8.24 12.47
CA PHE A 238 -13.64 6.79 12.53
C PHE A 238 -12.56 6.34 13.52
N LEU A 239 -11.37 6.92 13.43
CA LEU A 239 -10.25 6.57 14.32
C LEU A 239 -10.54 6.91 15.79
N LEU A 240 -11.24 8.03 16.06
CA LEU A 240 -11.72 8.39 17.41
C LEU A 240 -12.82 7.42 17.88
N GLY A 241 -13.66 6.90 16.99
CA GLY A 241 -14.62 5.84 17.30
C GLY A 241 -13.91 4.56 17.76
N ILE A 242 -12.87 4.12 17.04
CA ILE A 242 -12.02 2.99 17.44
C ILE A 242 -11.36 3.26 18.79
N ASN A 243 -10.86 4.48 19.00
CA ASN A 243 -10.31 4.89 20.29
C ASN A 243 -11.32 4.72 21.45
N ALA A 244 -12.56 5.13 21.24
CA ALA A 244 -13.62 5.01 22.24
C ALA A 244 -13.98 3.53 22.51
N VAL A 245 -14.07 2.69 21.47
CA VAL A 245 -14.26 1.24 21.61
C VAL A 245 -13.13 0.61 22.42
N ASN A 246 -11.89 0.97 22.12
CA ASN A 246 -10.69 0.47 22.81
C ASN A 246 -10.66 0.87 24.31
N ASN A 247 -11.35 1.96 24.66
CA ASN A 247 -11.54 2.44 26.04
C ASN A 247 -12.92 2.04 26.64
N ASN A 248 -13.63 1.09 26.04
CA ASN A 248 -14.92 0.57 26.51
C ASN A 248 -16.04 1.63 26.61
N ASP A 249 -16.00 2.69 25.81
CA ASP A 249 -17.06 3.71 25.77
C ASP A 249 -17.88 3.62 24.49
N ALA A 250 -18.86 2.74 24.47
CA ALA A 250 -19.72 2.50 23.31
C ALA A 250 -20.58 3.74 22.95
N LYS A 251 -20.97 4.58 23.94
CA LYS A 251 -21.77 5.78 23.70
C LYS A 251 -20.98 6.86 22.96
N ILE A 252 -19.73 7.09 23.36
CA ILE A 252 -18.82 8.01 22.66
C ILE A 252 -18.45 7.42 21.30
N ALA A 253 -18.20 6.12 21.20
CA ALA A 253 -17.92 5.43 19.94
C ALA A 253 -19.05 5.62 18.91
N TYR A 254 -20.32 5.47 19.35
CA TYR A 254 -21.47 5.72 18.50
C TYR A 254 -21.44 7.11 17.87
N ASN A 255 -21.24 8.17 18.68
CA ASN A 255 -21.20 9.54 18.16
C ASN A 255 -20.12 9.74 17.09
N PHE A 256 -18.93 9.21 17.31
CA PHE A 256 -17.84 9.31 16.36
C PHE A 256 -18.12 8.49 15.07
N PHE A 257 -18.61 7.26 15.17
CA PHE A 257 -18.94 6.46 13.99
C PHE A 257 -20.11 7.06 13.19
N PHE A 258 -21.11 7.62 13.87
CA PHE A 258 -22.21 8.31 13.21
C PHE A 258 -21.74 9.55 12.45
N ASN A 259 -20.86 10.36 13.06
CA ASN A 259 -20.22 11.50 12.39
C ASN A 259 -19.33 11.04 11.22
N SER A 260 -18.62 9.92 11.37
CA SER A 260 -17.82 9.33 10.29
C SER A 260 -18.70 8.94 9.10
N PHE A 261 -19.79 8.21 9.35
CA PHE A 261 -20.76 7.81 8.33
C PHE A 261 -21.32 9.00 7.54
N ASN A 262 -21.78 10.03 8.25
CA ASN A 262 -22.38 11.21 7.62
C ASN A 262 -21.40 12.01 6.76
N LYS A 263 -20.09 11.93 7.05
CA LYS A 263 -19.03 12.67 6.34
C LYS A 263 -18.30 11.82 5.31
N ALA A 264 -18.53 10.53 5.27
CA ALA A 264 -17.83 9.63 4.36
C ALA A 264 -18.22 9.91 2.90
N TYR A 265 -17.22 10.13 2.06
CA TYR A 265 -17.39 10.29 0.62
C TYR A 265 -17.32 8.94 -0.10
N LEU A 266 -16.34 8.11 0.25
CA LEU A 266 -16.14 6.80 -0.37
C LEU A 266 -17.13 5.78 0.20
N ARG A 267 -17.62 4.88 -0.67
CA ARG A 267 -18.59 3.85 -0.27
C ARG A 267 -18.03 2.95 0.83
N ILE A 268 -16.80 2.50 0.69
CA ILE A 268 -16.12 1.65 1.68
C ILE A 268 -16.05 2.30 3.08
N ASP A 269 -15.84 3.62 3.16
CA ASP A 269 -15.81 4.32 4.44
C ASP A 269 -17.20 4.42 5.08
N LYS A 270 -18.26 4.57 4.26
CA LYS A 270 -19.65 4.49 4.73
C LYS A 270 -19.97 3.10 5.27
N ASP A 271 -19.62 2.06 4.51
CA ASP A 271 -19.89 0.67 4.87
C ASP A 271 -19.17 0.30 6.18
N LYS A 272 -17.92 0.68 6.31
CA LYS A 272 -17.13 0.49 7.52
C LYS A 272 -17.76 1.19 8.73
N ALA A 273 -18.18 2.44 8.59
CA ALA A 273 -18.80 3.19 9.68
C ALA A 273 -20.18 2.58 10.07
N LEU A 274 -21.00 2.18 9.10
CA LEU A 274 -22.28 1.47 9.36
C LEU A 274 -22.06 0.17 10.11
N PHE A 275 -21.06 -0.61 9.72
CA PHE A 275 -20.71 -1.85 10.39
C PHE A 275 -20.34 -1.62 11.86
N TRP A 276 -19.52 -0.61 12.14
CA TRP A 276 -19.16 -0.26 13.51
C TRP A 276 -20.32 0.30 14.31
N LEU A 277 -21.26 1.03 13.68
CA LEU A 277 -22.51 1.43 14.33
C LEU A 277 -23.34 0.20 14.74
N TYR A 278 -23.44 -0.81 13.86
CA TYR A 278 -24.06 -2.09 14.21
C TYR A 278 -23.34 -2.76 15.40
N LEU A 279 -22.01 -2.89 15.35
CA LEU A 279 -21.26 -3.57 16.40
C LEU A 279 -21.42 -2.91 17.79
N VAL A 280 -21.43 -1.58 17.86
CA VAL A 280 -21.53 -0.88 19.16
C VAL A 280 -22.95 -0.84 19.70
N THR A 281 -23.99 -0.85 18.84
CA THR A 281 -25.39 -0.72 19.23
C THR A 281 -26.17 -2.02 19.21
N GLN A 282 -25.73 -3.01 18.43
CA GLN A 282 -26.47 -4.23 18.09
C GLN A 282 -27.82 -3.94 17.43
N ASN A 283 -27.97 -2.79 16.78
CA ASN A 283 -29.18 -2.40 16.08
C ASN A 283 -29.15 -2.91 14.64
N ASN A 284 -30.03 -3.86 14.32
CA ASN A 284 -30.12 -4.48 13.01
C ASN A 284 -30.50 -3.51 11.88
N SER A 285 -31.02 -2.31 12.17
CA SER A 285 -31.28 -1.32 11.11
C SER A 285 -30.00 -0.89 10.38
N PHE A 286 -28.86 -0.80 11.09
CA PHE A 286 -27.57 -0.52 10.46
C PHE A 286 -27.09 -1.70 9.59
N LEU A 287 -27.35 -2.93 10.02
CA LEU A 287 -27.02 -4.13 9.26
C LEU A 287 -27.85 -4.20 7.97
N GLN A 288 -29.15 -3.91 8.06
CA GLN A 288 -30.05 -3.83 6.90
C GLN A 288 -29.61 -2.75 5.91
N GLU A 289 -29.21 -1.56 6.39
CA GLU A 289 -28.72 -0.51 5.52
C GLU A 289 -27.38 -0.88 4.86
N LEU A 290 -26.49 -1.53 5.62
CA LEU A 290 -25.21 -2.02 5.12
C LEU A 290 -25.38 -3.09 4.02
N SER A 291 -26.36 -3.99 4.16
CA SER A 291 -26.63 -5.06 3.17
C SER A 291 -27.07 -4.54 1.81
N LYS A 292 -27.58 -3.31 1.71
CA LYS A 292 -27.94 -2.64 0.45
C LYS A 292 -26.72 -2.13 -0.34
N SER A 293 -25.51 -2.19 0.24
CA SER A 293 -24.32 -1.76 -0.45
C SER A 293 -24.00 -2.67 -1.65
N TRP A 294 -23.62 -2.04 -2.74
CA TRP A 294 -23.12 -2.72 -3.93
C TRP A 294 -21.65 -3.14 -3.82
N ASP A 295 -20.89 -2.56 -2.89
CA ASP A 295 -19.48 -2.90 -2.69
C ASP A 295 -19.35 -4.20 -1.89
N ASN A 296 -18.67 -5.21 -2.45
CA ASN A 296 -18.51 -6.53 -1.81
C ASN A 296 -17.22 -6.56 -0.96
N ASN A 297 -17.19 -5.75 0.07
CA ASN A 297 -16.15 -5.76 1.10
C ASN A 297 -16.54 -6.69 2.28
N ILE A 298 -15.61 -6.94 3.21
CA ILE A 298 -15.85 -7.86 4.33
C ILE A 298 -17.05 -7.47 5.21
N TYR A 299 -17.36 -6.18 5.32
CA TYR A 299 -18.46 -5.69 6.16
C TYR A 299 -19.81 -5.94 5.51
N THR A 300 -19.94 -5.65 4.23
CA THR A 300 -21.16 -5.82 3.44
C THR A 300 -21.47 -7.29 3.18
N LEU A 301 -20.42 -8.08 2.87
CA LEU A 301 -20.55 -9.52 2.71
C LEU A 301 -21.01 -10.19 4.02
N TYR A 302 -20.43 -9.76 5.16
CA TYR A 302 -20.85 -10.28 6.46
C TYR A 302 -22.28 -9.86 6.83
N ALA A 303 -22.66 -8.61 6.53
CA ALA A 303 -24.05 -8.16 6.74
C ALA A 303 -25.04 -8.97 5.88
N LYS A 304 -24.70 -9.21 4.62
CA LYS A 304 -25.52 -10.04 3.72
C LYS A 304 -25.61 -11.49 4.22
N GLU A 305 -24.49 -12.07 4.69
CA GLU A 305 -24.50 -13.42 5.28
C GLU A 305 -25.42 -13.51 6.50
N LEU A 306 -25.32 -12.56 7.44
CA LEU A 306 -26.16 -12.55 8.65
C LEU A 306 -27.66 -12.37 8.35
N LEU A 307 -28.00 -11.78 7.21
CA LEU A 307 -29.38 -11.56 6.76
C LEU A 307 -29.84 -12.57 5.70
N ASP A 308 -29.03 -13.58 5.39
CA ASP A 308 -29.26 -14.58 4.33
C ASP A 308 -29.52 -13.95 2.94
N ILE A 309 -28.79 -12.87 2.63
CA ILE A 309 -28.86 -12.17 1.35
C ILE A 309 -27.65 -12.56 0.49
N LYS A 310 -27.90 -13.05 -0.72
CA LYS A 310 -26.81 -13.35 -1.67
C LYS A 310 -26.38 -12.07 -2.41
N PRO A 311 -25.07 -11.82 -2.60
CA PRO A 311 -24.61 -10.80 -3.53
C PRO A 311 -25.09 -11.11 -4.96
N ASP A 312 -25.65 -10.13 -5.64
CA ASP A 312 -26.22 -10.25 -6.99
C ASP A 312 -25.35 -9.63 -8.09
N ASN A 313 -24.24 -9.04 -7.70
CA ASN A 313 -23.36 -8.27 -8.56
C ASN A 313 -21.93 -8.89 -8.68
N LEU A 314 -21.79 -10.17 -8.40
CA LEU A 314 -20.57 -10.94 -8.59
C LEU A 314 -20.63 -11.71 -9.93
N ILE A 315 -19.70 -11.44 -10.80
CA ILE A 315 -19.59 -12.08 -12.11
C ILE A 315 -18.32 -12.95 -12.16
N TYR A 316 -18.48 -14.21 -12.54
CA TYR A 316 -17.38 -15.18 -12.57
C TYR A 316 -16.91 -15.50 -14.00
N THR A 317 -17.76 -15.26 -15.00
CA THR A 317 -17.49 -15.51 -16.40
C THR A 317 -17.89 -14.33 -17.26
N VAL A 318 -17.16 -14.08 -18.33
CA VAL A 318 -17.46 -13.03 -19.32
C VAL A 318 -17.44 -13.67 -20.70
N ASP A 319 -18.42 -13.36 -21.51
CA ASP A 319 -18.46 -13.82 -22.90
C ASP A 319 -17.39 -13.08 -23.72
N LEU A 320 -16.50 -13.85 -24.31
CA LEU A 320 -15.43 -13.38 -25.19
C LEU A 320 -15.76 -13.70 -26.65
N LYS A 321 -15.19 -12.92 -27.57
CA LYS A 321 -15.29 -13.20 -29.01
C LYS A 321 -14.52 -14.46 -29.41
N ASN A 322 -13.60 -14.94 -28.57
CA ASN A 322 -12.75 -16.11 -28.78
C ASN A 322 -11.92 -16.03 -30.09
N THR A 323 -11.53 -14.82 -30.48
CA THR A 323 -10.56 -14.55 -31.54
C THR A 323 -9.26 -14.10 -30.90
N LYS A 324 -8.12 -14.46 -31.49
CA LYS A 324 -6.82 -14.06 -30.94
C LYS A 324 -6.70 -12.54 -30.91
N SER A 325 -6.45 -11.98 -29.74
CA SER A 325 -6.21 -10.55 -29.55
C SER A 325 -4.85 -10.15 -30.14
N SER A 326 -4.80 -8.95 -30.72
CA SER A 326 -3.55 -8.31 -31.15
C SER A 326 -2.88 -7.49 -30.03
N PHE A 327 -3.50 -7.43 -28.85
CA PHE A 327 -2.96 -6.70 -27.72
C PHE A 327 -1.81 -7.49 -27.06
N ASP A 328 -0.65 -6.84 -26.95
CA ASP A 328 0.49 -7.43 -26.25
C ASP A 328 0.29 -7.28 -24.73
N ILE A 329 -0.07 -8.37 -24.07
CA ILE A 329 -0.32 -8.41 -22.62
C ILE A 329 0.93 -8.19 -21.77
N TYR A 330 2.12 -8.23 -22.36
CA TYR A 330 3.40 -8.02 -21.69
C TYR A 330 3.85 -6.56 -21.76
N ASP A 331 3.30 -5.75 -22.67
CA ASP A 331 3.69 -4.35 -22.87
C ASP A 331 3.10 -3.45 -21.77
N ALA A 332 3.95 -3.12 -20.79
CA ALA A 332 3.58 -2.26 -19.66
C ALA A 332 3.19 -0.83 -20.10
N PHE A 333 3.71 -0.34 -21.22
CA PHE A 333 3.38 1.00 -21.71
C PHE A 333 2.03 1.03 -22.38
N LYS A 334 1.71 0.05 -23.22
CA LYS A 334 0.36 -0.11 -23.80
C LYS A 334 -0.69 -0.31 -22.71
N TRP A 335 -0.36 -1.08 -21.66
CA TRP A 335 -1.26 -1.21 -20.52
C TRP A 335 -1.50 0.13 -19.81
N MET A 336 -0.45 0.93 -19.60
CA MET A 336 -0.60 2.25 -19.00
C MET A 336 -1.47 3.20 -19.85
N GLU A 337 -1.40 3.11 -21.19
CA GLU A 337 -2.29 3.85 -22.08
C GLU A 337 -3.76 3.46 -21.86
N VAL A 338 -4.07 2.18 -21.73
CA VAL A 338 -5.43 1.70 -21.40
C VAL A 338 -5.88 2.24 -20.04
N VAL A 339 -5.01 2.19 -19.02
CA VAL A 339 -5.30 2.72 -17.69
C VAL A 339 -5.63 4.21 -17.74
N GLU A 340 -4.86 5.01 -18.48
CA GLU A 340 -5.09 6.45 -18.60
C GLU A 340 -6.32 6.77 -19.45
N ASP A 341 -6.53 6.07 -20.57
CA ASP A 341 -7.71 6.29 -21.43
C ASP A 341 -9.02 5.93 -20.71
N THR A 342 -9.00 4.90 -19.86
CA THR A 342 -10.19 4.47 -19.09
C THR A 342 -10.47 5.31 -17.83
N LYS A 343 -9.57 6.19 -17.42
CA LYS A 343 -9.82 7.14 -16.31
C LYS A 343 -10.80 8.24 -16.69
N LYS A 344 -10.86 8.59 -17.97
CA LYS A 344 -11.64 9.73 -18.47
C LYS A 344 -12.73 9.23 -19.43
N ASN A 345 -13.97 9.65 -19.20
CA ASN A 345 -15.10 9.44 -20.11
C ASN A 345 -15.15 8.02 -20.72
N LEU A 346 -15.26 7.01 -19.87
CA LEU A 346 -15.47 5.65 -20.31
C LEU A 346 -16.96 5.46 -20.63
N ASP A 347 -17.33 5.72 -21.88
CA ASP A 347 -18.67 5.56 -22.45
C ASP A 347 -18.81 4.25 -23.23
N ASP A 348 -19.99 4.03 -23.81
CA ASP A 348 -20.32 2.82 -24.58
C ASP A 348 -19.39 2.62 -25.79
N THR A 349 -19.02 3.71 -26.46
CA THR A 349 -18.13 3.66 -27.63
C THR A 349 -16.73 3.19 -27.23
N LYS A 350 -16.19 3.72 -26.15
CA LYS A 350 -14.90 3.26 -25.60
C LYS A 350 -14.98 1.83 -25.07
N LEU A 351 -16.06 1.48 -24.41
CA LEU A 351 -16.26 0.12 -23.95
C LEU A 351 -16.26 -0.85 -25.13
N GLN A 352 -16.99 -0.54 -26.21
CA GLN A 352 -17.00 -1.36 -27.43
C GLN A 352 -15.61 -1.50 -28.04
N LYS A 353 -14.83 -0.41 -28.11
CA LYS A 353 -13.41 -0.45 -28.53
C LYS A 353 -12.62 -1.51 -27.75
N TYR A 354 -12.80 -1.58 -26.44
CA TYR A 354 -12.08 -2.55 -25.60
C TYR A 354 -12.61 -3.97 -25.73
N TYR A 355 -13.89 -4.17 -26.00
CA TYR A 355 -14.43 -5.46 -26.40
C TYR A 355 -13.88 -5.96 -27.74
N ASP A 356 -13.50 -5.04 -28.64
CA ASP A 356 -12.89 -5.38 -29.92
C ASP A 356 -11.39 -5.68 -29.81
N ILE A 357 -10.73 -5.17 -28.78
CA ILE A 357 -9.31 -5.38 -28.51
C ILE A 357 -9.08 -6.62 -27.62
N PHE A 358 -9.84 -6.76 -26.53
CA PHE A 358 -9.66 -7.83 -25.54
C PHE A 358 -10.62 -8.98 -25.82
N THR A 359 -10.21 -9.91 -26.68
CA THR A 359 -11.08 -10.88 -27.33
C THR A 359 -10.86 -12.34 -26.93
N ASP A 360 -9.80 -12.63 -26.18
CA ASP A 360 -9.38 -13.98 -25.79
C ASP A 360 -9.13 -14.12 -24.27
N GLU A 361 -8.85 -15.34 -23.83
CA GLU A 361 -8.60 -15.63 -22.40
C GLU A 361 -7.37 -14.90 -21.85
N ASP A 362 -6.34 -14.65 -22.65
CA ASP A 362 -5.13 -13.95 -22.19
C ASP A 362 -5.41 -12.48 -21.90
N THR A 363 -6.38 -11.89 -22.60
CA THR A 363 -6.82 -10.51 -22.45
C THR A 363 -8.06 -10.34 -21.55
N LEU A 364 -8.67 -11.43 -21.08
CA LEU A 364 -9.81 -11.39 -20.15
C LEU A 364 -9.56 -10.52 -18.91
N PRO A 365 -8.40 -10.56 -18.23
CA PRO A 365 -8.10 -9.64 -17.13
C PRO A 365 -8.20 -8.16 -17.51
N HIS A 366 -7.73 -7.81 -18.70
CA HIS A 366 -7.77 -6.44 -19.21
C HIS A 366 -9.21 -5.97 -19.48
N LEU A 367 -10.03 -6.86 -20.07
CA LEU A 367 -11.45 -6.58 -20.31
C LEU A 367 -12.20 -6.37 -18.98
N THR A 368 -12.01 -7.25 -18.01
CA THR A 368 -12.71 -7.15 -16.72
C THR A 368 -12.30 -5.91 -15.92
N PHE A 369 -11.05 -5.48 -16.02
CA PHE A 369 -10.61 -4.21 -15.45
C PHE A 369 -11.36 -3.00 -16.07
N VAL A 370 -11.56 -3.00 -17.39
CA VAL A 370 -12.32 -1.94 -18.07
C VAL A 370 -13.79 -2.01 -17.68
N LEU A 371 -14.39 -3.21 -17.62
CA LEU A 371 -15.78 -3.43 -17.22
C LEU A 371 -16.07 -2.95 -15.79
N GLU A 372 -15.19 -3.24 -14.83
CA GLU A 372 -15.34 -2.73 -13.45
C GLU A 372 -15.34 -1.20 -13.41
N ARG A 373 -14.48 -0.55 -14.18
CA ARG A 373 -14.43 0.92 -14.28
C ARG A 373 -15.67 1.49 -14.96
N TYR A 374 -16.11 0.89 -16.07
CA TYR A 374 -17.31 1.30 -16.78
C TYR A 374 -18.53 1.25 -15.86
N ASN A 375 -18.70 0.17 -15.12
CA ASN A 375 -19.77 -0.02 -14.15
C ASN A 375 -19.57 0.76 -12.84
N LYS A 376 -18.52 1.59 -12.74
CA LYS A 376 -18.16 2.34 -11.52
C LYS A 376 -18.04 1.42 -10.29
N TYR A 377 -17.47 0.22 -10.52
CA TYR A 377 -17.25 -0.85 -9.56
C TYR A 377 -18.52 -1.43 -8.92
N LYS A 378 -19.70 -1.10 -9.46
CA LYS A 378 -20.97 -1.65 -8.94
C LYS A 378 -21.17 -3.13 -9.28
N THR A 379 -20.55 -3.60 -10.35
CA THR A 379 -20.43 -5.01 -10.70
C THR A 379 -18.96 -5.40 -10.59
N GLN A 380 -18.68 -6.51 -9.92
CA GLN A 380 -17.32 -6.96 -9.64
C GLN A 380 -17.05 -8.32 -10.29
N TYR A 381 -15.90 -8.45 -10.95
CA TYR A 381 -15.55 -9.61 -11.74
C TYR A 381 -14.53 -10.48 -10.99
N TYR A 382 -14.95 -11.69 -10.62
CA TYR A 382 -14.15 -12.69 -9.91
C TYR A 382 -13.75 -13.82 -10.88
N ILE A 383 -13.07 -13.45 -11.95
CA ILE A 383 -12.58 -14.37 -12.96
C ILE A 383 -11.45 -15.26 -12.43
N THR A 384 -11.22 -16.39 -13.10
CA THR A 384 -10.14 -17.34 -12.78
C THR A 384 -9.19 -17.52 -13.99
N PRO A 385 -8.46 -16.46 -14.40
CA PRO A 385 -7.50 -16.55 -15.49
C PRO A 385 -6.31 -17.45 -15.12
N PHE A 386 -5.50 -17.82 -16.10
CA PHE A 386 -4.33 -18.68 -15.91
C PHE A 386 -4.65 -20.03 -15.24
N ARG A 387 -5.86 -20.55 -15.45
CA ARG A 387 -6.32 -21.78 -14.83
C ARG A 387 -5.45 -22.99 -15.18
N ASN A 388 -4.89 -23.02 -16.38
CA ASN A 388 -3.95 -24.06 -16.82
C ASN A 388 -2.70 -24.16 -15.93
N ILE A 389 -2.28 -23.07 -15.29
CA ILE A 389 -1.15 -22.98 -14.35
C ILE A 389 -1.65 -23.26 -12.92
N ILE A 390 -2.68 -22.52 -12.49
CA ILE A 390 -3.10 -22.46 -11.07
C ILE A 390 -3.79 -23.75 -10.62
N LYS A 391 -4.50 -24.48 -11.51
CA LYS A 391 -5.18 -25.75 -11.20
C LYS A 391 -4.27 -26.86 -10.64
N ASN A 392 -2.96 -26.72 -10.83
CA ASN A 392 -1.99 -27.73 -10.36
C ASN A 392 -1.67 -27.62 -8.86
N TYR A 393 -2.13 -26.55 -8.20
CA TYR A 393 -2.00 -26.38 -6.76
C TYR A 393 -3.23 -26.96 -6.02
N ASP A 394 -3.12 -27.22 -4.72
CA ASP A 394 -4.27 -27.56 -3.90
C ASP A 394 -5.29 -26.40 -3.85
N VAL A 395 -6.55 -26.71 -3.51
CA VAL A 395 -7.66 -25.75 -3.60
C VAL A 395 -7.41 -24.51 -2.71
N TYR A 396 -6.87 -24.69 -1.49
CA TYR A 396 -6.59 -23.58 -0.60
C TYR A 396 -5.58 -22.60 -1.23
N LYS A 397 -4.51 -23.15 -1.79
CA LYS A 397 -3.48 -22.36 -2.46
C LYS A 397 -3.99 -21.66 -3.73
N GLN A 398 -4.84 -22.35 -4.51
CA GLN A 398 -5.53 -21.72 -5.65
C GLN A 398 -6.33 -20.49 -5.21
N VAL A 399 -7.15 -20.64 -4.14
CA VAL A 399 -7.95 -19.54 -3.58
C VAL A 399 -7.06 -18.38 -3.13
N MET A 400 -5.94 -18.67 -2.44
CA MET A 400 -5.00 -17.62 -2.00
C MET A 400 -4.33 -16.90 -3.18
N ILE A 401 -3.91 -17.63 -4.23
CA ILE A 401 -3.33 -17.04 -5.44
C ILE A 401 -4.33 -16.09 -6.10
N TYR A 402 -5.57 -16.54 -6.35
CA TYR A 402 -6.59 -15.70 -6.96
C TYR A 402 -6.92 -14.48 -6.10
N SER A 403 -7.02 -14.65 -4.78
CA SER A 403 -7.35 -13.57 -3.85
C SER A 403 -6.31 -12.46 -3.83
N ILE A 404 -5.04 -12.84 -3.84
CA ILE A 404 -3.91 -11.92 -3.85
C ILE A 404 -3.73 -11.31 -5.24
N ALA A 405 -3.68 -12.10 -6.30
CA ALA A 405 -3.47 -11.61 -7.66
C ALA A 405 -4.56 -10.61 -8.09
N ARG A 406 -5.82 -10.84 -7.71
CA ARG A 406 -6.90 -9.87 -7.93
C ARG A 406 -6.63 -8.54 -7.22
N GLN A 407 -6.18 -8.58 -5.96
CA GLN A 407 -5.87 -7.37 -5.20
C GLN A 407 -4.62 -6.66 -5.71
N GLU A 408 -3.62 -7.40 -6.17
CA GLU A 408 -2.32 -6.86 -6.59
C GLU A 408 -2.37 -6.18 -7.97
N SER A 409 -2.93 -6.86 -8.95
CA SER A 409 -2.83 -6.40 -10.35
C SER A 409 -4.13 -6.52 -11.14
N HIS A 410 -5.22 -7.05 -10.59
CA HIS A 410 -6.34 -7.57 -11.36
C HIS A 410 -5.89 -8.61 -12.41
N PHE A 411 -4.87 -9.40 -12.08
CA PHE A 411 -4.26 -10.43 -12.95
C PHE A 411 -3.52 -9.88 -14.18
N ILE A 412 -3.18 -8.60 -14.24
CA ILE A 412 -2.49 -7.98 -15.38
C ILE A 412 -1.00 -8.35 -15.38
N PRO A 413 -0.50 -9.05 -16.42
CA PRO A 413 0.90 -9.47 -16.48
C PRO A 413 1.89 -8.31 -16.54
N SER A 414 1.56 -7.26 -17.28
CA SER A 414 2.41 -6.09 -17.49
C SER A 414 2.27 -5.01 -16.39
N SER A 415 1.62 -5.32 -15.27
CA SER A 415 1.45 -4.38 -14.17
C SER A 415 2.78 -4.09 -13.48
N ILE A 416 3.08 -2.80 -13.27
CA ILE A 416 4.22 -2.31 -12.51
C ILE A 416 3.72 -1.31 -11.47
N SER A 417 4.07 -1.51 -10.20
CA SER A 417 3.72 -0.57 -9.13
C SER A 417 4.71 0.60 -9.04
N PHE A 418 4.32 1.64 -8.31
CA PHE A 418 5.20 2.76 -7.97
C PHE A 418 6.51 2.30 -7.30
N SER A 419 6.47 1.22 -6.52
CA SER A 419 7.64 0.63 -5.84
C SER A 419 8.37 -0.41 -6.68
N SER A 420 8.05 -0.52 -7.99
CA SER A 420 8.64 -1.49 -8.94
C SER A 420 8.29 -2.96 -8.69
N ALA A 421 7.19 -3.25 -8.00
CA ALA A 421 6.64 -4.61 -7.98
C ALA A 421 6.07 -4.97 -9.36
N GLN A 422 6.18 -6.23 -9.79
CA GLN A 422 5.95 -6.66 -11.16
C GLN A 422 4.96 -7.81 -11.28
N GLY A 423 4.19 -7.77 -12.36
CA GLY A 423 3.40 -8.91 -12.85
C GLY A 423 2.12 -9.17 -12.08
N VAL A 424 1.54 -10.34 -12.33
CA VAL A 424 0.23 -10.79 -11.82
C VAL A 424 0.15 -10.72 -10.28
N MET A 425 1.19 -11.17 -9.60
CA MET A 425 1.27 -11.22 -8.12
C MET A 425 2.14 -10.12 -7.52
N GLN A 426 2.55 -9.12 -8.30
CA GLN A 426 3.31 -7.94 -7.88
C GLN A 426 4.54 -8.29 -7.03
N ILE A 427 5.43 -9.13 -7.58
CA ILE A 427 6.65 -9.55 -6.89
C ILE A 427 7.69 -8.44 -6.96
N MET A 428 8.26 -8.09 -5.79
CA MET A 428 9.33 -7.11 -5.70
C MET A 428 10.65 -7.65 -6.30
N PRO A 429 11.46 -6.81 -6.97
CA PRO A 429 12.73 -7.24 -7.58
C PRO A 429 13.68 -7.97 -6.65
N PHE A 430 13.83 -7.50 -5.41
CA PHE A 430 14.68 -8.16 -4.41
C PHE A 430 14.15 -9.54 -4.01
N LEU A 431 12.81 -9.69 -3.96
CA LEU A 431 12.17 -10.96 -3.62
C LEU A 431 12.29 -11.97 -4.77
N SER A 432 12.08 -11.52 -6.02
CA SER A 432 12.24 -12.39 -7.19
C SER A 432 13.70 -12.89 -7.34
N LEU A 433 14.68 -12.03 -7.05
CA LEU A 433 16.09 -12.41 -7.02
C LEU A 433 16.41 -13.45 -5.90
N ASP A 434 15.83 -13.28 -4.72
CA ASP A 434 16.01 -14.23 -3.61
C ASP A 434 15.38 -15.60 -3.94
N ILE A 435 14.18 -15.59 -4.52
CA ILE A 435 13.48 -16.82 -4.94
C ILE A 435 14.24 -17.54 -6.05
N SER A 436 14.75 -16.81 -7.07
CA SER A 436 15.53 -17.44 -8.16
C SER A 436 16.76 -18.18 -7.63
N LYS A 437 17.46 -17.60 -6.65
CA LYS A 437 18.60 -18.24 -5.97
C LYS A 437 18.17 -19.51 -5.22
N LYS A 438 17.04 -19.48 -4.52
CA LYS A 438 16.51 -20.65 -3.78
C LYS A 438 16.06 -21.78 -4.72
N LEU A 439 15.61 -21.44 -5.92
CA LEU A 439 15.21 -22.38 -6.95
C LEU A 439 16.38 -22.81 -7.86
N ASN A 440 17.59 -22.25 -7.66
CA ASN A 440 18.76 -22.46 -8.54
C ASN A 440 18.48 -22.10 -10.01
N GLU A 441 17.74 -21.03 -10.25
CA GLU A 441 17.39 -20.54 -11.58
C GLU A 441 18.26 -19.33 -11.97
N ASN A 442 18.50 -19.17 -13.26
CA ASN A 442 19.09 -17.94 -13.78
C ASN A 442 18.08 -16.80 -13.63
N TYR A 443 18.52 -15.71 -13.01
CA TYR A 443 17.66 -14.58 -12.75
C TYR A 443 17.58 -13.63 -13.95
N ASN A 444 16.35 -13.43 -14.42
CA ASN A 444 16.02 -12.34 -15.34
C ASN A 444 14.82 -11.58 -14.78
N ILE A 445 15.03 -10.30 -14.42
CA ILE A 445 13.99 -9.46 -13.82
C ILE A 445 12.75 -9.30 -14.73
N TYR A 446 12.93 -9.32 -16.04
CA TYR A 446 11.85 -9.13 -17.02
C TYR A 446 10.95 -10.37 -17.15
N GLU A 447 11.41 -11.56 -16.75
CA GLU A 447 10.55 -12.75 -16.73
C GLU A 447 9.39 -12.66 -15.73
N GLN A 448 9.44 -11.67 -14.80
CA GLN A 448 8.33 -11.41 -13.90
C GLN A 448 7.08 -10.84 -14.60
N PHE A 449 7.16 -10.46 -15.84
CA PHE A 449 6.00 -10.15 -16.69
C PHE A 449 5.34 -11.40 -17.31
N ILE A 450 5.99 -12.55 -17.26
CA ILE A 450 5.46 -13.82 -17.76
C ILE A 450 4.58 -14.45 -16.67
N PRO A 451 3.26 -14.66 -16.89
CA PRO A 451 2.35 -15.16 -15.86
C PRO A 451 2.82 -16.44 -15.17
N ASN A 452 3.32 -17.41 -15.94
CA ASN A 452 3.80 -18.68 -15.40
C ASN A 452 4.94 -18.45 -14.38
N LYS A 453 5.94 -17.65 -14.74
CA LYS A 453 7.09 -17.35 -13.87
C LYS A 453 6.67 -16.55 -12.64
N ASN A 454 5.84 -15.53 -12.84
CA ASN A 454 5.38 -14.67 -11.74
C ASN A 454 4.49 -15.43 -10.74
N ILE A 455 3.56 -16.26 -11.23
CA ILE A 455 2.71 -17.11 -10.38
C ILE A 455 3.55 -18.17 -9.67
N GLN A 456 4.54 -18.78 -10.32
CA GLN A 456 5.49 -19.70 -9.69
C GLN A 456 6.21 -19.04 -8.51
N TYR A 457 6.76 -17.84 -8.69
CA TYR A 457 7.48 -17.12 -7.65
C TYR A 457 6.54 -16.64 -6.53
N GLY A 458 5.37 -16.11 -6.91
CA GLY A 458 4.34 -15.74 -5.94
C GLY A 458 3.85 -16.92 -5.10
N SER A 459 3.64 -18.07 -5.74
CA SER A 459 3.28 -19.33 -5.09
C SER A 459 4.37 -19.81 -4.11
N PHE A 460 5.64 -19.75 -4.50
CA PHE A 460 6.76 -20.07 -3.62
C PHE A 460 6.81 -19.15 -2.38
N HIS A 461 6.57 -17.86 -2.57
CA HIS A 461 6.47 -16.92 -1.46
C HIS A 461 5.28 -17.24 -0.55
N LEU A 462 4.13 -17.56 -1.13
CA LEU A 462 2.94 -17.97 -0.38
C LEU A 462 3.20 -19.20 0.48
N ASP A 463 3.88 -20.24 -0.02
CA ASP A 463 4.24 -21.43 0.76
C ASP A 463 5.03 -21.06 2.03
N THR A 464 5.93 -20.09 1.89
CA THR A 464 6.70 -19.57 3.03
C THR A 464 5.81 -18.87 4.05
N LEU A 465 4.85 -18.08 3.59
CA LEU A 465 3.93 -17.34 4.46
C LEU A 465 2.86 -18.26 5.08
N MET A 466 2.32 -19.19 4.31
CA MET A 466 1.35 -20.21 4.77
C MET A 466 1.94 -21.01 5.95
N LYS A 467 3.18 -21.45 5.81
CA LYS A 467 3.90 -22.16 6.89
C LYS A 467 4.18 -21.28 8.10
N GLN A 468 4.45 -19.97 7.93
CA GLN A 468 4.75 -19.06 9.03
C GLN A 468 3.54 -18.58 9.81
N PHE A 469 2.36 -18.61 9.20
CA PHE A 469 1.12 -18.08 9.75
C PHE A 469 -0.02 -19.11 9.77
N ASP A 470 0.32 -20.41 9.83
CA ASP A 470 -0.60 -21.53 10.04
C ASP A 470 -1.83 -21.49 9.12
N ASN A 471 -1.61 -21.17 7.84
CA ASN A 471 -2.66 -21.01 6.83
C ASN A 471 -3.75 -19.98 7.21
N ASN A 472 -3.46 -19.00 8.09
CA ASN A 472 -4.40 -17.95 8.39
C ASN A 472 -4.45 -16.93 7.23
N PRO A 473 -5.57 -16.82 6.46
CA PRO A 473 -5.61 -16.02 5.24
C PRO A 473 -5.40 -14.53 5.48
N LEU A 474 -5.85 -13.99 6.61
CA LEU A 474 -5.66 -12.59 6.97
C LEU A 474 -4.21 -12.27 7.31
N PHE A 475 -3.55 -13.14 8.10
CA PHE A 475 -2.16 -12.93 8.50
C PHE A 475 -1.20 -13.11 7.32
N ILE A 476 -1.51 -14.07 6.42
CA ILE A 476 -0.80 -14.23 5.15
C ILE A 476 -0.93 -12.95 4.30
N ALA A 477 -2.14 -12.39 4.19
CA ALA A 477 -2.37 -11.15 3.46
C ALA A 477 -1.60 -9.96 4.06
N TYR A 478 -1.61 -9.81 5.39
CA TYR A 478 -0.80 -8.78 6.07
C TYR A 478 0.70 -8.97 5.82
N ALA A 479 1.16 -10.22 5.86
CA ALA A 479 2.58 -10.54 5.66
C ALA A 479 3.02 -10.36 4.20
N TYR A 480 2.13 -10.61 3.26
CA TYR A 480 2.39 -10.40 1.84
C TYR A 480 2.62 -8.92 1.51
N ASN A 481 1.74 -8.05 1.99
CA ASN A 481 1.85 -6.60 1.75
C ASN A 481 2.84 -5.89 2.69
N GLY A 482 2.70 -6.10 4.00
CA GLY A 482 3.47 -5.38 5.03
C GLY A 482 4.76 -6.07 5.47
N GLY A 483 4.97 -7.31 5.03
CA GLY A 483 6.09 -8.16 5.40
C GLY A 483 5.86 -8.99 6.67
N ALA A 484 6.40 -10.21 6.67
CA ALA A 484 6.23 -11.17 7.77
C ALA A 484 6.74 -10.66 9.12
N GLY A 485 7.85 -9.89 9.12
CA GLY A 485 8.41 -9.28 10.33
C GLY A 485 7.46 -8.28 10.98
N TYR A 486 6.87 -7.40 10.17
CA TYR A 486 5.86 -6.44 10.62
C TYR A 486 4.63 -7.17 11.19
N THR A 487 4.08 -8.13 10.47
CA THR A 487 2.90 -8.90 10.91
C THR A 487 3.15 -9.57 12.25
N ARG A 488 4.27 -10.29 12.42
CA ARG A 488 4.63 -10.87 13.72
C ARG A 488 4.76 -9.82 14.83
N SER A 489 5.27 -8.63 14.51
CA SER A 489 5.38 -7.55 15.50
C SER A 489 4.00 -7.05 15.97
N GLN A 490 3.00 -7.01 15.08
CA GLN A 490 1.64 -6.62 15.45
C GLN A 490 0.97 -7.71 16.29
N LEU A 491 1.11 -8.98 15.91
CA LEU A 491 0.58 -10.12 16.70
C LEU A 491 1.19 -10.18 18.11
N LYS A 492 2.49 -9.92 18.24
CA LYS A 492 3.17 -9.83 19.56
C LYS A 492 2.63 -8.72 20.47
N LYS A 493 1.96 -7.68 19.92
CA LYS A 493 1.27 -6.67 20.71
C LYS A 493 -0.07 -7.15 21.28
N GLY A 494 -0.43 -8.41 21.03
CA GLY A 494 -1.65 -9.05 21.52
C GLY A 494 -2.88 -8.82 20.63
N LEU A 495 -2.71 -8.42 19.37
CA LEU A 495 -3.81 -8.39 18.41
C LEU A 495 -4.24 -9.82 18.07
N PHE A 496 -5.54 -10.04 17.91
CA PHE A 496 -6.17 -11.34 17.60
C PHE A 496 -5.97 -12.44 18.65
N LYS A 497 -5.47 -12.10 19.83
CA LYS A 497 -5.11 -13.10 20.86
C LYS A 497 -6.26 -13.48 21.76
N GLU A 498 -7.12 -12.54 22.10
CA GLU A 498 -8.18 -12.71 23.08
C GLU A 498 -9.56 -12.55 22.43
N LYS A 499 -10.51 -13.43 22.78
CA LYS A 499 -11.89 -13.25 22.39
C LYS A 499 -12.48 -12.01 23.07
N GLY A 500 -13.25 -11.23 22.34
CA GLY A 500 -13.87 -10.01 22.85
C GLY A 500 -15.07 -9.60 22.01
N LYS A 501 -15.90 -8.71 22.57
CA LYS A 501 -17.14 -8.26 21.92
C LYS A 501 -16.93 -7.72 20.51
N PHE A 502 -15.77 -7.11 20.25
CA PHE A 502 -15.47 -6.44 18.99
C PHE A 502 -14.39 -7.16 18.16
N GLU A 503 -13.92 -8.32 18.64
CA GLU A 503 -12.91 -9.10 17.91
C GLU A 503 -13.56 -10.00 16.84
N PRO A 504 -12.88 -10.24 15.73
CA PRO A 504 -11.53 -9.80 15.36
C PRO A 504 -11.45 -8.38 14.77
N PHE A 505 -12.58 -7.69 14.62
CA PHE A 505 -12.67 -6.41 13.91
C PHE A 505 -11.85 -5.30 14.58
N LEU A 506 -11.81 -5.26 15.91
CA LEU A 506 -10.98 -4.29 16.62
C LEU A 506 -9.49 -4.53 16.34
N SER A 507 -9.03 -5.76 16.40
CA SER A 507 -7.65 -6.12 16.06
C SER A 507 -7.31 -5.76 14.60
N MET A 508 -8.24 -5.97 13.65
CA MET A 508 -8.06 -5.54 12.25
C MET A 508 -7.84 -4.04 12.15
N GLU A 509 -8.64 -3.21 12.85
CA GLU A 509 -8.50 -1.75 12.81
C GLU A 509 -7.27 -1.25 13.57
N MET A 510 -6.72 -2.03 14.49
CA MET A 510 -5.52 -1.70 15.25
C MET A 510 -4.19 -2.03 14.51
N ILE A 511 -4.23 -2.61 13.32
CA ILE A 511 -3.06 -2.73 12.44
C ILE A 511 -2.60 -1.33 12.04
N SER A 512 -1.39 -0.96 12.44
CA SER A 512 -0.93 0.44 12.39
C SER A 512 -0.60 0.96 10.98
N PHE A 513 -0.14 0.10 10.05
CA PHE A 513 0.09 0.47 8.66
C PHE A 513 -1.24 0.47 7.90
N ASN A 514 -1.66 1.65 7.43
CA ASN A 514 -2.96 1.82 6.78
C ASN A 514 -3.10 0.95 5.53
N GLU A 515 -2.08 0.92 4.69
CA GLU A 515 -2.09 0.12 3.47
C GLU A 515 -2.26 -1.38 3.79
N THR A 516 -1.44 -1.92 4.69
CA THR A 516 -1.51 -3.32 5.10
C THR A 516 -2.84 -3.68 5.77
N ARG A 517 -3.37 -2.77 6.59
CA ARG A 517 -4.69 -2.95 7.24
C ARG A 517 -5.81 -3.09 6.22
N GLU A 518 -5.88 -2.17 5.25
CA GLU A 518 -6.92 -2.20 4.21
C GLU A 518 -6.69 -3.34 3.21
N TYR A 519 -5.43 -3.64 2.88
CA TYR A 519 -5.06 -4.76 2.03
C TYR A 519 -5.55 -6.10 2.59
N GLY A 520 -5.28 -6.39 3.87
CA GLY A 520 -5.71 -7.64 4.49
C GLY A 520 -7.23 -7.84 4.43
N LYS A 521 -8.00 -6.78 4.69
CA LYS A 521 -9.48 -6.82 4.60
C LYS A 521 -9.97 -7.10 3.17
N LYS A 522 -9.34 -6.51 2.16
CA LYS A 522 -9.68 -6.74 0.75
C LYS A 522 -9.35 -8.16 0.30
N VAL A 523 -8.16 -8.64 0.66
CA VAL A 523 -7.76 -10.02 0.34
C VAL A 523 -8.67 -11.03 1.06
N LEU A 524 -9.09 -10.75 2.31
CA LEU A 524 -10.00 -11.62 3.02
C LEU A 524 -11.40 -11.68 2.37
N ALA A 525 -11.89 -10.56 1.84
CA ALA A 525 -13.12 -10.53 1.04
C ALA A 525 -12.98 -11.36 -0.24
N ASN A 526 -11.86 -11.18 -0.97
CA ASN A 526 -11.55 -11.99 -2.15
C ASN A 526 -11.45 -13.48 -1.80
N TYR A 527 -10.77 -13.81 -0.68
CA TYR A 527 -10.64 -15.19 -0.20
C TYR A 527 -12.00 -15.85 0.04
N TYR A 528 -12.90 -15.17 0.73
CA TYR A 528 -14.25 -15.66 0.96
C TYR A 528 -15.00 -15.95 -0.36
N ILE A 529 -14.95 -15.01 -1.31
CA ILE A 529 -15.64 -15.13 -2.59
C ILE A 529 -15.03 -16.26 -3.44
N TYR A 530 -13.71 -16.29 -3.60
CA TYR A 530 -13.04 -17.33 -4.39
C TYR A 530 -13.15 -18.72 -3.74
N ASN A 531 -13.07 -18.82 -2.40
CA ASN A 531 -13.26 -20.10 -1.73
C ASN A 531 -14.65 -20.67 -2.02
N ASN A 532 -15.70 -19.84 -1.90
CA ASN A 532 -17.08 -20.29 -2.10
C ASN A 532 -17.42 -20.54 -3.58
N TYR A 533 -16.65 -19.99 -4.50
CA TYR A 533 -16.75 -20.27 -5.93
C TYR A 533 -15.99 -21.54 -6.35
N LEU A 534 -14.73 -21.68 -5.94
CA LEU A 534 -13.88 -22.81 -6.34
C LEU A 534 -14.12 -24.08 -5.54
N ASN A 535 -14.57 -23.95 -4.30
CA ASN A 535 -14.85 -25.05 -3.37
C ASN A 535 -16.35 -25.08 -3.01
N SER A 536 -17.20 -25.12 -4.03
CA SER A 536 -18.65 -25.01 -3.90
C SER A 536 -19.30 -26.09 -3.03
N GLU A 537 -18.66 -27.26 -2.88
CA GLU A 537 -19.13 -28.37 -2.03
C GLU A 537 -18.81 -28.12 -0.54
N ASN A 538 -17.74 -27.37 -0.24
CA ASN A 538 -17.30 -27.05 1.12
C ASN A 538 -17.21 -25.52 1.33
N LYS A 539 -18.35 -24.85 1.18
CA LYS A 539 -18.44 -23.40 1.40
C LYS A 539 -18.13 -23.04 2.85
N ILE A 540 -17.44 -21.93 3.02
CA ILE A 540 -17.13 -21.39 4.34
C ILE A 540 -17.92 -20.10 4.58
N SER A 541 -18.42 -19.90 5.81
CA SER A 541 -19.02 -18.63 6.22
C SER A 541 -17.98 -17.61 6.65
N LEU A 542 -18.29 -16.31 6.50
CA LEU A 542 -17.46 -15.25 7.07
C LEU A 542 -17.42 -15.33 8.59
N SER A 543 -18.54 -15.73 9.23
CA SER A 543 -18.60 -15.98 10.67
C SER A 543 -17.54 -16.98 11.10
N THR A 544 -17.43 -18.13 10.40
CA THR A 544 -16.39 -19.15 10.67
C THR A 544 -14.98 -18.61 10.45
N ILE A 545 -14.77 -17.85 9.38
CA ILE A 545 -13.46 -17.20 9.13
C ILE A 545 -13.12 -16.29 10.30
N PHE A 546 -14.00 -15.38 10.70
CA PHE A 546 -13.75 -14.42 11.77
C PHE A 546 -13.48 -15.08 13.12
N GLU A 547 -14.22 -16.14 13.45
CA GLU A 547 -13.97 -16.94 14.65
C GLU A 547 -12.57 -17.57 14.64
N SER A 548 -12.11 -18.05 13.48
CA SER A 548 -10.79 -18.67 13.33
C SER A 548 -9.63 -17.68 13.44
N LEU A 549 -9.89 -16.37 13.24
CA LEU A 549 -8.84 -15.34 13.34
C LEU A 549 -8.43 -15.04 14.78
N VAL A 550 -9.27 -15.36 15.76
CA VAL A 550 -8.99 -15.14 17.18
C VAL A 550 -8.62 -16.46 17.82
N SER A 551 -7.34 -16.73 17.89
CA SER A 551 -6.81 -17.94 18.53
C SER A 551 -5.73 -17.55 19.53
N PRO A 552 -5.70 -18.14 20.73
CA PRO A 552 -4.57 -18.01 21.62
C PRO A 552 -3.35 -18.69 20.97
N TYR A 553 -2.37 -17.90 20.56
CA TYR A 553 -1.06 -18.39 20.13
C TYR A 553 -0.16 -18.68 21.33
#